data_9f8a0e7828c6601487ee9cfd51a69a11
#
_entry.id   9f8a0e7828c6601487ee9cfd51a69a11
#
_cell.length_a   1.000
_cell.length_b   1.000
_cell.length_c   1.000
_cell.angle_alpha   90.00
_cell.angle_beta   90.00
_cell.angle_gamma   90.00
#
_symmetry.space_group_name_H-M   'P 1'
#
loop_
_entity.id
_entity.type
_entity.pdbx_description
1 polymer ?
#
loop_
_entity_poly.entity_id
_entity_poly.type
_entity_poly.pdbx_seq_one_letter_code
_entity_poly.pdbx_strand_id
1 'polypeptide(L)'
;MRTIFMGNPNFAIPALEAVHRSEHDLIAVVSNPPKPMGRGRSLQSTPVGNFARSNGIVLIEPISLRSDNLIDQLKELKPDLFVIVAYKILPNALINIPTYGAINLHASLLPKYRGAGPIQWALMNGDKDTGLTIFQ
;
A
#
# COMPACT_ATOMS: atom_id res chain seq x y z
N MET A 1 11.82 -13.53 -0.68
CA MET A 1 12.19 -12.08 -0.61
C MET A 1 11.57 -11.45 0.62
N ARG A 2 12.28 -10.54 1.26
CA ARG A 2 11.80 -9.71 2.38
C ARG A 2 10.94 -8.58 1.82
N THR A 3 9.67 -8.63 2.03
CA THR A 3 8.69 -7.73 1.38
C THR A 3 8.03 -6.83 2.39
N ILE A 4 7.88 -5.55 2.06
CA ILE A 4 7.03 -4.61 2.80
C ILE A 4 5.83 -4.25 1.92
N PHE A 5 4.63 -4.41 2.47
CA PHE A 5 3.40 -4.05 1.79
C PHE A 5 2.94 -2.65 2.22
N MET A 6 2.50 -1.82 1.28
CA MET A 6 2.00 -0.48 1.53
C MET A 6 0.61 -0.29 0.93
N GLY A 7 -0.37 0.04 1.76
CA GLY A 7 -1.75 0.23 1.31
C GLY A 7 -2.67 0.75 2.39
N ASN A 8 -3.90 1.11 2.00
CA ASN A 8 -4.92 1.62 2.92
C ASN A 8 -6.29 0.92 2.79
N PRO A 9 -6.95 0.93 1.61
CA PRO A 9 -8.36 0.55 1.48
C PRO A 9 -8.57 -0.96 1.36
N ASN A 10 -9.83 -1.37 1.44
CA ASN A 10 -10.25 -2.76 1.20
C ASN A 10 -9.77 -3.31 -0.14
N PHE A 11 -9.67 -2.47 -1.17
CA PHE A 11 -9.12 -2.85 -2.48
C PHE A 11 -7.73 -3.49 -2.41
N ALA A 12 -6.93 -3.11 -1.42
CA ALA A 12 -5.58 -3.64 -1.23
C ALA A 12 -5.54 -5.01 -0.52
N ILE A 13 -6.63 -5.42 0.15
CA ILE A 13 -6.66 -6.63 0.98
C ILE A 13 -6.37 -7.91 0.18
N PRO A 14 -6.99 -8.18 -0.99
CA PRO A 14 -6.69 -9.40 -1.74
C PRO A 14 -5.22 -9.54 -2.11
N ALA A 15 -4.56 -8.43 -2.50
CA ALA A 15 -3.14 -8.43 -2.80
C ALA A 15 -2.28 -8.64 -1.55
N LEU A 16 -2.65 -8.02 -0.42
CA LEU A 16 -1.98 -8.21 0.87
C LEU A 16 -2.08 -9.67 1.34
N GLU A 17 -3.26 -10.28 1.24
CA GLU A 17 -3.45 -11.69 1.56
C GLU A 17 -2.61 -12.61 0.67
N ALA A 18 -2.54 -12.31 -0.63
CA ALA A 18 -1.73 -13.09 -1.56
C ALA A 18 -0.24 -13.03 -1.19
N VAL A 19 0.28 -11.84 -0.86
CA VAL A 19 1.67 -11.67 -0.39
C VAL A 19 1.89 -12.39 0.94
N HIS A 20 0.96 -12.25 1.89
CA HIS A 20 1.05 -12.88 3.21
C HIS A 20 1.07 -14.42 3.16
N ARG A 21 0.34 -15.02 2.21
CA ARG A 21 0.27 -16.49 2.02
C ARG A 21 1.35 -17.03 1.07
N SER A 22 2.11 -16.15 0.44
CA SER A 22 3.17 -16.56 -0.50
C SER A 22 4.40 -17.11 0.23
N GLU A 23 5.35 -17.65 -0.52
CA GLU A 23 6.68 -18.05 -0.02
C GLU A 23 7.58 -16.85 0.37
N HIS A 24 7.12 -15.62 0.11
CA HIS A 24 7.85 -14.41 0.44
C HIS A 24 7.63 -14.01 1.91
N ASP A 25 8.64 -13.44 2.51
CA ASP A 25 8.60 -12.99 3.90
C ASP A 25 7.99 -11.57 3.98
N LEU A 26 6.73 -11.49 4.36
CA LEU A 26 6.06 -10.20 4.62
C LEU A 26 6.52 -9.67 5.99
N ILE A 27 7.57 -8.86 5.97
CA ILE A 27 8.24 -8.38 7.18
C ILE A 27 7.56 -7.19 7.87
N ALA A 28 6.82 -6.39 7.12
CA ALA A 28 6.03 -5.28 7.68
C ALA A 28 4.93 -4.84 6.70
N VAL A 29 3.95 -4.16 7.26
CA VAL A 29 2.89 -3.45 6.54
C VAL A 29 2.99 -1.97 6.90
N VAL A 30 2.90 -1.10 5.89
CA VAL A 30 2.83 0.36 6.07
C VAL A 30 1.44 0.83 5.68
N SER A 31 0.79 1.53 6.57
CA SER A 31 -0.55 2.08 6.34
C SER A 31 -0.72 3.44 7.01
N ASN A 32 -1.74 4.19 6.62
CA ASN A 32 -2.01 5.46 7.28
C ASN A 32 -2.42 5.24 8.74
N PRO A 33 -2.02 6.15 9.65
CA PRO A 33 -2.48 6.09 11.03
C PRO A 33 -4.01 6.26 11.11
N PRO A 34 -4.63 5.79 12.20
CA PRO A 34 -6.06 5.95 12.44
C PRO A 34 -6.50 7.41 12.31
N LYS A 35 -7.67 7.62 11.72
CA LYS A 35 -8.26 8.94 11.55
C LYS A 35 -9.67 8.96 12.15
N PRO A 36 -10.11 10.12 12.67
CA PRO A 36 -11.51 10.31 13.06
C PRO A 36 -12.43 10.13 11.87
N MET A 37 -13.38 9.20 11.95
CA MET A 37 -14.36 8.93 10.90
C MET A 37 -15.77 8.80 11.47
N GLY A 38 -16.76 9.12 10.63
CA GLY A 38 -18.17 9.02 10.97
C GLY A 38 -18.68 10.16 11.85
N ARG A 39 -19.99 10.13 12.17
CA ARG A 39 -20.68 11.18 12.93
C ARG A 39 -20.16 11.30 14.37
N GLY A 40 -19.66 10.21 14.97
CA GLY A 40 -19.09 10.18 16.32
C GLY A 40 -17.59 10.46 16.39
N ARG A 41 -16.91 10.73 15.25
CA ARG A 41 -15.48 10.98 15.16
C ARG A 41 -14.60 9.95 15.92
N SER A 42 -15.03 8.69 15.95
CA SER A 42 -14.20 7.62 16.49
C SER A 42 -12.97 7.40 15.62
N LEU A 43 -11.82 7.12 16.24
CA LEU A 43 -10.60 6.79 15.51
C LEU A 43 -10.77 5.44 14.82
N GLN A 44 -10.65 5.43 13.50
CA GLN A 44 -10.71 4.22 12.70
C GLN A 44 -9.41 3.98 11.96
N SER A 45 -8.89 2.78 12.11
CA SER A 45 -7.74 2.32 11.34
C SER A 45 -8.15 1.97 9.92
N THR A 46 -7.19 1.96 9.02
CA THR A 46 -7.41 1.50 7.66
C THR A 46 -7.71 -0.02 7.64
N PRO A 47 -8.42 -0.54 6.63
CA PRO A 47 -8.58 -1.98 6.43
C PRO A 47 -7.25 -2.75 6.42
N VAL A 48 -6.23 -2.20 5.76
CA VAL A 48 -4.87 -2.79 5.71
C VAL A 48 -4.22 -2.79 7.09
N GLY A 49 -4.35 -1.71 7.88
CA GLY A 49 -3.85 -1.65 9.25
C GLY A 49 -4.55 -2.67 10.17
N ASN A 50 -5.86 -2.83 10.03
CA ASN A 50 -6.62 -3.83 10.78
C ASN A 50 -6.19 -5.26 10.43
N PHE A 51 -5.98 -5.55 9.14
CA PHE A 51 -5.47 -6.84 8.70
C PHE A 51 -4.10 -7.15 9.33
N ALA A 52 -3.17 -6.20 9.31
CA ALA A 52 -1.84 -6.38 9.89
C ALA A 52 -1.93 -6.70 11.39
N ARG A 53 -2.74 -5.95 12.15
CA ARG A 53 -2.93 -6.20 13.59
C ARG A 53 -3.54 -7.57 13.85
N SER A 54 -4.58 -7.96 13.12
CA SER A 54 -5.27 -9.25 13.30
C SER A 54 -4.38 -10.46 12.98
N ASN A 55 -3.38 -10.28 12.12
CA ASN A 55 -2.46 -11.35 11.73
C ASN A 55 -1.08 -11.27 12.41
N GLY A 56 -0.91 -10.37 13.38
CA GLY A 56 0.36 -10.22 14.11
C GLY A 56 1.54 -9.74 13.26
N ILE A 57 1.26 -9.02 12.15
CA ILE A 57 2.27 -8.48 11.25
C ILE A 57 2.72 -7.12 11.79
N VAL A 58 4.02 -6.84 11.72
CA VAL A 58 4.57 -5.53 12.10
C VAL A 58 3.87 -4.44 11.30
N LEU A 59 3.24 -3.49 11.99
CA LEU A 59 2.52 -2.38 11.38
C LEU A 59 3.23 -1.06 11.64
N ILE A 60 3.49 -0.32 10.57
CA ILE A 60 4.10 1.01 10.60
C ILE A 60 3.06 2.01 10.11
N GLU A 61 2.74 3.00 10.94
CA GLU A 61 1.71 4.02 10.65
C GLU A 61 2.35 5.42 10.65
N PRO A 62 3.06 5.82 9.59
CA PRO A 62 3.81 7.06 9.58
C PRO A 62 2.90 8.27 9.45
N ILE A 63 3.16 9.30 10.23
CA ILE A 63 2.51 10.61 10.09
C ILE A 63 3.00 11.30 8.82
N SER A 64 4.29 11.18 8.51
CA SER A 64 4.93 11.76 7.33
C SER A 64 5.82 10.74 6.62
N LEU A 65 5.68 10.66 5.28
CA LEU A 65 6.55 9.83 4.44
C LEU A 65 7.95 10.44 4.21
N ARG A 66 8.18 11.65 4.72
CA ARG A 66 9.47 12.35 4.59
C ARG A 66 10.26 12.40 5.89
N SER A 67 9.79 11.72 6.94
CA SER A 67 10.51 11.71 8.22
C SER A 67 11.75 10.81 8.15
N ASP A 68 12.86 11.30 8.68
CA ASP A 68 14.10 10.53 8.76
C ASP A 68 13.91 9.25 9.59
N ASN A 69 13.11 9.34 10.66
CA ASN A 69 12.76 8.17 11.48
C ASN A 69 12.10 7.03 10.69
N LEU A 70 11.18 7.34 9.77
CA LEU A 70 10.58 6.32 8.91
C LEU A 70 11.61 5.72 7.95
N ILE A 71 12.45 6.57 7.35
CA ILE A 71 13.50 6.13 6.43
C ILE A 71 14.45 5.17 7.15
N ASP A 72 14.90 5.52 8.34
CA ASP A 72 15.82 4.70 9.13
C ASP A 72 15.17 3.38 9.54
N GLN A 73 13.92 3.42 10.02
CA GLN A 73 13.16 2.23 10.38
C GLN A 73 13.01 1.26 9.21
N LEU A 74 12.67 1.77 8.01
CA LEU A 74 12.53 0.94 6.81
C LEU A 74 13.88 0.37 6.34
N LYS A 75 14.97 1.13 6.44
CA LYS A 75 16.33 0.66 6.13
C LYS A 75 16.79 -0.45 7.06
N GLU A 76 16.51 -0.34 8.36
CA GLU A 76 16.86 -1.37 9.36
C GLU A 76 16.17 -2.71 9.07
N LEU A 77 14.98 -2.68 8.50
CA LEU A 77 14.24 -3.87 8.09
C LEU A 77 14.89 -4.59 6.88
N LYS A 78 15.78 -3.94 6.15
CA LYS A 78 16.49 -4.50 4.96
C LYS A 78 15.51 -5.17 3.98
N PRO A 79 14.54 -4.44 3.44
CA PRO A 79 13.58 -5.00 2.49
C PRO A 79 14.23 -5.27 1.14
N ASP A 80 13.77 -6.33 0.47
CA ASP A 80 14.12 -6.62 -0.92
C ASP A 80 13.18 -5.90 -1.88
N LEU A 81 11.89 -5.79 -1.54
CA LEU A 81 10.85 -5.27 -2.43
C LEU A 81 9.76 -4.53 -1.63
N PHE A 82 9.29 -3.42 -2.17
CA PHE A 82 8.02 -2.82 -1.76
C PHE A 82 6.89 -3.24 -2.70
N VAL A 83 5.76 -3.62 -2.12
CA VAL A 83 4.49 -3.86 -2.85
C VAL A 83 3.51 -2.77 -2.46
N ILE A 84 3.10 -1.96 -3.43
CA ILE A 84 2.29 -0.77 -3.19
C ILE A 84 0.92 -0.98 -3.84
N VAL A 85 -0.15 -0.83 -3.07
CA VAL A 85 -1.53 -0.93 -3.57
C VAL A 85 -2.39 0.15 -2.93
N ALA A 86 -2.86 1.08 -3.76
CA ALA A 86 -3.73 2.19 -3.31
C ALA A 86 -3.18 2.91 -2.07
N TYR A 87 -1.94 3.32 -2.15
CA TYR A 87 -1.22 4.09 -1.14
C TYR A 87 -0.87 5.49 -1.68
N LYS A 88 -0.17 6.27 -0.88
CA LYS A 88 0.34 7.60 -1.26
C LYS A 88 1.51 7.47 -2.24
N ILE A 89 1.75 8.53 -3.02
CA ILE A 89 2.98 8.66 -3.81
C ILE A 89 4.17 8.69 -2.86
N LEU A 90 5.11 7.76 -3.07
CA LEU A 90 6.31 7.66 -2.26
C LEU A 90 7.38 8.65 -2.74
N PRO A 91 8.08 9.33 -1.81
CA PRO A 91 9.30 10.06 -2.13
C PRO A 91 10.40 9.12 -2.64
N ASN A 92 11.27 9.62 -3.50
CA ASN A 92 12.41 8.85 -4.02
C ASN A 92 13.29 8.26 -2.91
N ALA A 93 13.44 8.98 -1.79
CA ALA A 93 14.19 8.49 -0.64
C ALA A 93 13.64 7.17 -0.07
N LEU A 94 12.33 6.91 -0.18
CA LEU A 94 11.72 5.64 0.22
C LEU A 94 11.80 4.59 -0.89
N ILE A 95 11.51 4.96 -2.14
CA ILE A 95 11.50 4.02 -3.28
C ILE A 95 12.87 3.35 -3.48
N ASN A 96 13.95 4.05 -3.16
CA ASN A 96 15.32 3.56 -3.31
C ASN A 96 15.82 2.72 -2.12
N ILE A 97 15.01 2.45 -1.08
CA ILE A 97 15.43 1.65 0.07
C ILE A 97 15.52 0.15 -0.29
N PRO A 98 14.49 -0.48 -0.91
CA PRO A 98 14.54 -1.90 -1.18
C PRO A 98 15.49 -2.24 -2.33
N THR A 99 16.12 -3.41 -2.23
CA THR A 99 17.12 -3.88 -3.21
C THR A 99 16.59 -3.94 -4.63
N TYR A 100 15.34 -4.37 -4.81
CA TYR A 100 14.69 -4.51 -6.12
C TYR A 100 13.64 -3.43 -6.40
N GLY A 101 13.65 -2.35 -5.62
CA GLY A 101 12.73 -1.22 -5.81
C GLY A 101 11.30 -1.51 -5.36
N ALA A 102 10.35 -0.93 -6.06
CA ALA A 102 8.94 -0.99 -5.68
C ALA A 102 8.06 -1.37 -6.88
N ILE A 103 7.10 -2.25 -6.67
CA ILE A 103 6.03 -2.53 -7.63
C ILE A 103 4.73 -1.90 -7.14
N ASN A 104 3.97 -1.35 -8.09
CA ASN A 104 2.65 -0.76 -7.80
C ASN A 104 1.55 -1.47 -8.58
N LEU A 105 0.48 -1.84 -7.89
CA LEU A 105 -0.74 -2.34 -8.50
C LEU A 105 -1.69 -1.16 -8.70
N HIS A 106 -1.93 -0.81 -9.97
CA HIS A 106 -2.83 0.26 -10.39
C HIS A 106 -4.12 -0.31 -10.96
N ALA A 107 -5.24 0.24 -10.51
CA ALA A 107 -6.58 -0.27 -10.81
C ALA A 107 -7.10 0.25 -12.17
N SER A 108 -6.30 0.17 -13.21
CA SER A 108 -6.71 0.42 -14.60
C SER A 108 -5.83 -0.32 -15.59
N LEU A 109 -6.29 -0.41 -16.83
CA LEU A 109 -5.47 -0.81 -17.98
C LEU A 109 -4.69 0.42 -18.45
N LEU A 110 -3.47 0.61 -17.92
CA LEU A 110 -2.63 1.74 -18.33
C LEU A 110 -2.37 1.70 -19.86
N PRO A 111 -2.33 2.88 -20.54
CA PRO A 111 -2.23 4.23 -19.99
C PRO A 111 -3.57 4.90 -19.64
N LYS A 112 -4.71 4.20 -19.71
CA LYS A 112 -5.99 4.76 -19.29
C LYS A 112 -6.01 5.03 -17.78
N TYR A 113 -6.64 6.12 -17.38
CA TYR A 113 -6.90 6.46 -15.97
C TYR A 113 -5.65 6.47 -15.07
N ARG A 114 -4.59 7.16 -15.55
CA ARG A 114 -3.44 7.47 -14.69
C ARG A 114 -3.88 8.36 -13.52
N GLY A 115 -3.18 8.25 -12.40
CA GLY A 115 -3.45 9.07 -11.23
C GLY A 115 -4.52 8.50 -10.31
N ALA A 116 -5.22 9.38 -9.58
CA ALA A 116 -6.16 8.96 -8.55
C ALA A 116 -7.52 8.52 -9.12
N GLY A 117 -8.17 7.58 -8.42
CA GLY A 117 -9.55 7.18 -8.69
C GLY A 117 -9.80 6.45 -10.01
N PRO A 118 -8.92 5.54 -10.48
CA PRO A 118 -9.09 4.89 -11.79
C PRO A 118 -10.40 4.10 -11.89
N ILE A 119 -10.84 3.45 -10.82
CA ILE A 119 -12.11 2.70 -10.79
C ILE A 119 -13.29 3.65 -10.97
N GLN A 120 -13.30 4.77 -10.26
CA GLN A 120 -14.37 5.77 -10.35
C GLN A 120 -14.47 6.36 -11.76
N TRP A 121 -13.32 6.65 -12.39
CA TRP A 121 -13.28 7.16 -13.76
C TRP A 121 -13.81 6.14 -14.76
N ALA A 122 -13.45 4.87 -14.66
CA ALA A 122 -13.96 3.81 -15.52
C ALA A 122 -15.49 3.69 -15.41
N LEU A 123 -16.02 3.72 -14.19
CA LEU A 123 -17.47 3.68 -13.94
C LEU A 123 -18.19 4.91 -14.49
N MET A 124 -17.66 6.11 -14.23
CA MET A 124 -18.26 7.37 -14.71
C MET A 124 -18.28 7.47 -16.24
N ASN A 125 -17.27 6.92 -16.92
CA ASN A 125 -17.21 6.88 -18.38
C ASN A 125 -18.02 5.72 -19.00
N GLY A 126 -18.61 4.86 -18.16
CA GLY A 126 -19.39 3.72 -18.64
C GLY A 126 -18.55 2.64 -19.32
N ASP A 127 -17.27 2.54 -18.99
CA ASP A 127 -16.40 1.48 -19.52
C ASP A 127 -16.97 0.11 -19.11
N LYS A 128 -17.11 -0.79 -20.08
CA LYS A 128 -17.57 -2.17 -19.83
C LYS A 128 -16.44 -3.06 -19.33
N ASP A 129 -15.23 -2.74 -19.74
CA ASP A 129 -14.02 -3.48 -19.41
C ASP A 129 -13.02 -2.57 -18.72
N THR A 130 -12.45 -3.06 -17.65
CA THR A 130 -11.30 -2.45 -16.95
C THR A 130 -10.36 -3.55 -16.48
N GLY A 131 -9.27 -3.19 -15.84
CA GLY A 131 -8.32 -4.19 -15.38
C GLY A 131 -7.32 -3.62 -14.39
N LEU A 132 -6.25 -4.36 -14.19
CA LEU A 132 -5.16 -4.02 -13.30
C LEU A 132 -3.85 -3.98 -14.07
N THR A 133 -3.00 -3.03 -13.73
CA THR A 133 -1.62 -2.98 -14.25
C THR A 133 -0.66 -3.02 -13.07
N ILE A 134 0.31 -3.93 -13.14
CA ILE A 134 1.43 -3.96 -12.18
C ILE A 134 2.65 -3.41 -12.91
N PHE A 135 3.31 -2.45 -12.30
CA PHE A 135 4.52 -1.83 -12.85
C PHE A 135 5.53 -1.48 -11.75
N GLN A 136 6.78 -1.33 -12.15
CA GLN A 136 7.90 -0.94 -11.30
C GLN A 136 8.26 0.53 -11.54
#